data_ba836a70df48042112ca0bc5f30b2d50
#
_entry.id   ba836a70df48042112ca0bc5f30b2d50
#
_cell.length_a   1.000
_cell.length_b   1.000
_cell.length_c   1.000
_cell.angle_alpha   90.00
_cell.angle_beta   90.00
_cell.angle_gamma   90.00
#
_symmetry.space_group_name_H-M   'P 1'
#
loop_
_entity.id
_entity.type
_entity.pdbx_description
1 polymer ?
#
loop_
_entity_poly.entity_id
_entity_poly.type
_entity_poly.pdbx_seq_one_letter_code
_entity_poly.pdbx_strand_id
1 'polypeptide(L)'
;MTSRSMKTWLAAIAVVFLAALFIYLARPEPGEPVRAVEVAQETLVSGLTTNGKVEATEGRELRAQTPGFVRTVLIKEGDSVRAGQLLAEMEPGATESQVVRAQAEVEAARADWQMVDQGGSAAESQETQHRLREARATRDEAAALLEANERLLKRNAIPRADVEQGREKLKQAEREVAYLESLPAKRFGKEDRERAAARLKSADAALLYAREQLAAARVTAPRHGAVYSLPVRPGNYLNTGEVIARIGTLERVRVRVFVDEPELGRLASGQKVRVTWTALPGLHWDGAVERVPAEVTMLGTRSVGEVICTIGNEQRRLLPNVNVDVEIISAVRSNVLTLPKEAVVHAAGPAGEAPNGRFVFLIEDGVVHRRSVEVGISSATRFEILSGVRAGQKVAVPGDRRLEDGMKVKVVA
;
A
#
# COMPACT_ATOMS: atom_id res chain seq x y z
N MET A 1 -111.74 -16.99 25.69
CA MET A 1 -110.53 -16.57 26.50
C MET A 1 -109.25 -16.90 25.76
N THR A 2 -108.96 -16.32 24.58
CA THR A 2 -107.70 -16.69 23.87
C THR A 2 -107.03 -15.57 23.13
N SER A 3 -107.56 -14.33 23.12
CA SER A 3 -106.94 -13.23 22.34
C SER A 3 -106.00 -12.29 23.08
N ARG A 4 -106.03 -12.31 24.43
CA ARG A 4 -105.17 -11.40 25.27
C ARG A 4 -103.78 -12.00 25.52
N SER A 5 -103.64 -13.32 25.63
CA SER A 5 -102.35 -14.01 25.90
C SER A 5 -101.37 -13.97 24.65
N MET A 6 -101.97 -14.02 23.48
CA MET A 6 -101.16 -14.01 22.24
C MET A 6 -100.52 -12.65 21.96
N LYS A 7 -101.20 -11.51 22.32
CA LYS A 7 -100.59 -10.15 22.19
C LYS A 7 -99.47 -9.89 23.19
N THR A 8 -99.57 -10.47 24.43
CA THR A 8 -98.48 -10.32 25.42
C THR A 8 -97.21 -11.15 25.01
N TRP A 9 -97.45 -12.33 24.44
CA TRP A 9 -96.34 -13.16 23.92
C TRP A 9 -95.65 -12.51 22.73
N LEU A 10 -96.38 -11.90 21.79
CA LEU A 10 -95.81 -11.16 20.66
C LEU A 10 -95.07 -9.93 21.12
N ALA A 11 -95.54 -9.22 22.14
CA ALA A 11 -94.82 -8.05 22.69
C ALA A 11 -93.51 -8.48 23.39
N ALA A 12 -93.55 -9.64 24.14
CA ALA A 12 -92.32 -10.16 24.79
C ALA A 12 -91.24 -10.58 23.71
N ILE A 13 -91.68 -11.24 22.64
CA ILE A 13 -90.79 -11.63 21.55
C ILE A 13 -90.23 -10.36 20.85
N ALA A 14 -90.99 -9.29 20.62
CA ALA A 14 -90.54 -8.07 20.06
C ALA A 14 -89.50 -7.36 20.98
N VAL A 15 -89.68 -7.33 22.27
CA VAL A 15 -88.70 -6.76 23.21
C VAL A 15 -87.38 -7.57 23.24
N VAL A 16 -87.47 -8.90 23.23
CA VAL A 16 -86.25 -9.76 23.14
C VAL A 16 -85.54 -9.55 21.80
N PHE A 17 -86.28 -9.41 20.68
CA PHE A 17 -85.67 -9.15 19.41
C PHE A 17 -85.03 -7.76 19.31
N LEU A 18 -85.67 -6.75 19.89
CA LEU A 18 -85.08 -5.41 20.01
C LEU A 18 -83.86 -5.37 20.96
N ALA A 19 -83.91 -6.12 22.06
CA ALA A 19 -82.78 -6.25 22.95
C ALA A 19 -81.63 -7.04 22.29
N ALA A 20 -81.91 -8.10 21.51
CA ALA A 20 -80.93 -8.86 20.80
C ALA A 20 -80.35 -8.01 19.62
N LEU A 21 -81.21 -7.24 18.95
CA LEU A 21 -80.76 -6.30 17.89
C LEU A 21 -79.90 -5.17 18.47
N PHE A 22 -80.27 -4.67 19.66
CA PHE A 22 -79.50 -3.67 20.37
C PHE A 22 -78.10 -4.22 20.80
N ILE A 23 -78.07 -5.45 21.36
CA ILE A 23 -76.84 -6.16 21.71
C ILE A 23 -75.99 -6.47 20.45
N TYR A 24 -76.64 -6.79 19.30
CA TYR A 24 -75.97 -7.05 18.03
C TYR A 24 -75.38 -5.77 17.46
N LEU A 25 -76.11 -4.65 17.49
CA LEU A 25 -75.67 -3.32 17.05
C LEU A 25 -74.68 -2.68 18.02
N ALA A 26 -74.73 -3.03 19.29
CA ALA A 26 -73.79 -2.58 20.34
C ALA A 26 -72.52 -3.44 20.43
N ARG A 27 -72.39 -4.52 19.58
CA ARG A 27 -71.13 -5.26 19.53
C ARG A 27 -70.02 -4.31 19.04
N PRO A 28 -68.98 -4.10 19.85
CA PRO A 28 -67.86 -3.32 19.34
C PRO A 28 -67.27 -4.02 18.12
N GLU A 29 -67.10 -3.30 17.05
CA GLU A 29 -66.42 -3.81 15.86
C GLU A 29 -65.07 -4.41 16.31
N PRO A 30 -64.77 -5.66 15.90
CA PRO A 30 -63.50 -6.28 16.26
C PRO A 30 -62.39 -5.43 15.66
N GLY A 31 -61.63 -4.74 16.53
CA GLY A 31 -60.50 -3.93 16.10
C GLY A 31 -59.54 -4.73 15.23
N GLU A 32 -59.01 -4.14 14.20
CA GLU A 32 -58.09 -4.81 13.27
C GLU A 32 -56.81 -5.26 13.97
N PRO A 33 -56.37 -6.51 13.84
CA PRO A 33 -55.21 -7.03 14.53
C PRO A 33 -53.94 -6.39 13.98
N VAL A 34 -53.17 -5.67 14.83
CA VAL A 34 -51.92 -5.04 14.50
C VAL A 34 -50.81 -5.39 15.47
N ARG A 35 -49.58 -5.53 14.96
CA ARG A 35 -48.41 -5.68 15.82
C ARG A 35 -48.09 -4.31 16.41
N ALA A 36 -47.87 -4.24 17.71
CA ALA A 36 -47.47 -3.02 18.38
C ALA A 36 -46.01 -3.13 18.85
N VAL A 37 -45.29 -2.02 18.76
CA VAL A 37 -43.94 -1.85 19.29
C VAL A 37 -43.94 -0.69 20.26
N GLU A 38 -43.17 -0.83 21.33
CA GLU A 38 -43.03 0.23 22.33
C GLU A 38 -41.88 1.16 21.94
N VAL A 39 -42.06 2.48 22.14
CA VAL A 39 -41.02 3.46 22.01
C VAL A 39 -39.98 3.20 23.10
N ALA A 40 -38.84 2.63 22.70
CA ALA A 40 -37.76 2.30 23.62
C ALA A 40 -36.81 3.49 23.77
N GLN A 41 -36.18 3.58 24.95
CA GLN A 41 -35.09 4.52 25.19
C GLN A 41 -33.80 3.73 25.31
N GLU A 42 -32.93 3.87 24.32
CA GLU A 42 -31.72 3.06 24.21
C GLU A 42 -30.55 3.79 23.52
N THR A 43 -29.39 3.16 23.48
CA THR A 43 -28.25 3.68 22.71
C THR A 43 -28.38 3.25 21.27
N LEU A 44 -28.45 4.22 20.35
CA LEU A 44 -28.50 3.99 18.92
C LEU A 44 -27.13 4.23 18.29
N VAL A 45 -26.64 3.23 17.57
CA VAL A 45 -25.43 3.29 16.78
C VAL A 45 -25.82 3.40 15.32
N SER A 46 -25.43 4.49 14.70
CA SER A 46 -25.55 4.69 13.26
C SER A 46 -24.24 4.30 12.61
N GLY A 47 -24.28 3.40 11.66
CA GLY A 47 -23.10 2.93 10.96
C GLY A 47 -23.40 2.61 9.50
N LEU A 48 -22.36 2.64 8.70
CA LEU A 48 -22.38 2.19 7.32
C LEU A 48 -21.76 0.79 7.29
N THR A 49 -22.52 -0.19 6.82
CA THR A 49 -22.01 -1.55 6.57
C THR A 49 -21.69 -1.72 5.11
N THR A 50 -20.50 -2.20 4.82
CA THR A 50 -20.01 -2.43 3.45
C THR A 50 -18.95 -3.53 3.46
N ASN A 51 -18.52 -3.97 2.28
CA ASN A 51 -17.49 -4.97 2.14
C ASN A 51 -16.12 -4.31 1.94
N GLY A 52 -15.09 -4.91 2.51
CA GLY A 52 -13.72 -4.48 2.36
C GLY A 52 -12.78 -5.62 2.02
N LYS A 53 -11.61 -5.28 1.50
CA LYS A 53 -10.52 -6.21 1.24
C LYS A 53 -9.36 -5.93 2.19
N VAL A 54 -8.87 -6.96 2.84
CA VAL A 54 -7.72 -6.86 3.77
C VAL A 54 -6.43 -6.79 2.98
N GLU A 55 -5.55 -5.86 3.34
CA GLU A 55 -4.21 -5.69 2.77
C GLU A 55 -3.18 -5.65 3.89
N ALA A 56 -2.01 -6.23 3.65
CA ALA A 56 -0.89 -6.09 4.58
C ALA A 56 -0.44 -4.64 4.66
N THR A 57 -0.18 -4.13 5.86
CA THR A 57 0.42 -2.81 6.02
C THR A 57 1.86 -2.85 5.53
N GLU A 58 2.24 -1.85 4.72
CA GLU A 58 3.60 -1.76 4.14
C GLU A 58 4.00 -3.01 3.33
N GLY A 59 3.01 -3.66 2.71
CA GLY A 59 3.25 -4.83 1.87
C GLY A 59 4.21 -4.53 0.71
N ARG A 60 5.20 -5.43 0.51
CA ARG A 60 6.15 -5.38 -0.59
C ARG A 60 6.13 -6.69 -1.34
N GLU A 61 6.06 -6.58 -2.66
CA GLU A 61 6.27 -7.71 -3.55
C GLU A 61 7.75 -7.78 -3.92
N LEU A 62 8.36 -8.93 -3.65
CA LEU A 62 9.69 -9.27 -4.13
C LEU A 62 9.54 -9.93 -5.47
N ARG A 63 10.16 -9.35 -6.49
CA ARG A 63 10.08 -9.81 -7.87
C ARG A 63 11.46 -10.23 -8.37
N ALA A 64 11.49 -11.23 -9.24
CA ALA A 64 12.71 -11.63 -9.93
C ALA A 64 13.26 -10.46 -10.74
N GLN A 65 14.51 -10.08 -10.50
CA GLN A 65 15.20 -9.02 -11.25
C GLN A 65 15.86 -9.56 -12.51
N THR A 66 16.26 -10.86 -12.48
CA THR A 66 16.85 -11.57 -13.60
C THR A 66 16.07 -12.85 -13.88
N PRO A 67 15.97 -13.32 -15.13
CA PRO A 67 15.34 -14.60 -15.41
C PRO A 67 16.26 -15.76 -14.99
N GLY A 68 15.66 -16.87 -14.56
CA GLY A 68 16.44 -18.06 -14.19
C GLY A 68 15.64 -19.07 -13.37
N PHE A 69 16.27 -20.18 -13.03
CA PHE A 69 15.69 -21.19 -12.14
C PHE A 69 15.90 -20.82 -10.68
N VAL A 70 14.89 -21.09 -9.85
CA VAL A 70 15.01 -21.01 -8.40
C VAL A 70 15.80 -22.21 -7.90
N ARG A 71 17.00 -21.98 -7.35
CA ARG A 71 17.87 -23.04 -6.79
C ARG A 71 17.36 -23.48 -5.42
N THR A 72 17.18 -22.53 -4.52
CA THR A 72 16.76 -22.78 -3.13
C THR A 72 15.78 -21.72 -2.66
N VAL A 73 14.88 -22.14 -1.77
CA VAL A 73 13.98 -21.25 -1.01
C VAL A 73 14.22 -21.54 0.46
N LEU A 74 14.64 -20.52 1.22
CA LEU A 74 15.11 -20.63 2.62
C LEU A 74 14.05 -20.26 3.65
N ILE A 75 12.85 -19.87 3.19
CA ILE A 75 11.74 -19.39 4.02
C ILE A 75 10.46 -20.16 3.69
N LYS A 76 9.47 -20.00 4.57
CA LYS A 76 8.10 -20.51 4.40
C LYS A 76 7.10 -19.37 4.58
N GLU A 77 5.88 -19.58 4.10
CA GLU A 77 4.76 -18.68 4.44
C GLU A 77 4.53 -18.69 5.96
N GLY A 78 4.33 -17.50 6.52
CA GLY A 78 4.22 -17.27 7.95
C GLY A 78 5.52 -16.89 8.66
N ASP A 79 6.68 -17.12 8.05
CA ASP A 79 7.97 -16.78 8.66
C ASP A 79 8.13 -15.27 8.83
N SER A 80 8.75 -14.88 9.95
CA SER A 80 9.19 -13.51 10.18
C SER A 80 10.62 -13.34 9.67
N VAL A 81 10.86 -12.31 8.84
CA VAL A 81 12.15 -12.04 8.20
C VAL A 81 12.69 -10.68 8.60
N ARG A 82 14.03 -10.54 8.60
CA ARG A 82 14.73 -9.29 8.87
C ARG A 82 15.25 -8.65 7.57
N ALA A 83 15.44 -7.33 7.60
CA ALA A 83 16.07 -6.64 6.46
C ALA A 83 17.46 -7.26 6.16
N GLY A 84 17.74 -7.48 4.85
CA GLY A 84 18.96 -8.13 4.36
C GLY A 84 18.98 -9.66 4.49
N GLN A 85 18.00 -10.29 5.12
CA GLN A 85 17.94 -11.75 5.22
C GLN A 85 17.74 -12.37 3.85
N LEU A 86 18.54 -13.41 3.52
CA LEU A 86 18.40 -14.19 2.29
C LEU A 86 17.14 -15.05 2.35
N LEU A 87 16.33 -14.97 1.31
CA LEU A 87 15.03 -15.63 1.23
C LEU A 87 15.01 -16.75 0.20
N ALA A 88 15.61 -16.48 -0.96
CA ALA A 88 15.74 -17.44 -2.05
C ALA A 88 17.02 -17.16 -2.83
N GLU A 89 17.54 -18.20 -3.48
CA GLU A 89 18.65 -18.10 -4.42
C GLU A 89 18.18 -18.62 -5.78
N MET A 90 18.44 -17.82 -6.79
CA MET A 90 18.27 -18.22 -8.18
C MET A 90 19.57 -18.84 -8.71
N GLU A 91 19.48 -19.71 -9.68
CA GLU A 91 20.68 -20.21 -10.37
C GLU A 91 21.37 -19.06 -11.08
N PRO A 92 22.67 -18.80 -10.80
CA PRO A 92 23.38 -17.70 -11.42
C PRO A 92 23.59 -17.86 -12.93
N GLY A 93 23.47 -19.11 -13.44
CA GLY A 93 23.54 -19.41 -14.86
C GLY A 93 24.72 -18.76 -15.60
N ALA A 94 24.41 -17.98 -16.64
CA ALA A 94 25.41 -17.25 -17.41
C ALA A 94 26.04 -16.06 -16.68
N THR A 95 25.44 -15.55 -15.60
CA THR A 95 25.88 -14.32 -14.92
C THR A 95 27.22 -14.47 -14.18
N GLU A 96 27.50 -15.65 -13.61
CA GLU A 96 28.82 -15.96 -13.05
C GLU A 96 29.92 -15.89 -14.13
N SER A 97 29.68 -16.49 -15.29
CA SER A 97 30.60 -16.43 -16.42
C SER A 97 30.78 -15.01 -16.95
N GLN A 98 29.74 -14.17 -16.90
CA GLN A 98 29.82 -12.77 -17.27
C GLN A 98 30.71 -11.98 -16.31
N VAL A 99 30.62 -12.22 -15.01
CA VAL A 99 31.52 -11.59 -14.01
C VAL A 99 32.96 -11.97 -14.26
N VAL A 100 33.25 -13.26 -14.52
CA VAL A 100 34.63 -13.73 -14.82
C VAL A 100 35.17 -13.06 -16.08
N ARG A 101 34.37 -12.96 -17.16
CA ARG A 101 34.77 -12.27 -18.41
C ARG A 101 35.03 -10.79 -18.19
N ALA A 102 34.10 -10.10 -17.50
CA ALA A 102 34.25 -8.68 -17.22
C ALA A 102 35.47 -8.41 -16.31
N GLN A 103 35.78 -9.32 -15.36
CA GLN A 103 36.98 -9.23 -14.55
C GLN A 103 38.26 -9.32 -15.40
N ALA A 104 38.30 -10.29 -16.30
CA ALA A 104 39.45 -10.46 -17.21
C ALA A 104 39.63 -9.24 -18.14
N GLU A 105 38.54 -8.62 -18.58
CA GLU A 105 38.57 -7.39 -19.39
C GLU A 105 39.09 -6.18 -18.60
N VAL A 106 38.74 -6.05 -17.33
CA VAL A 106 39.32 -5.02 -16.43
C VAL A 106 40.80 -5.24 -16.29
N GLU A 107 41.25 -6.46 -16.07
CA GLU A 107 42.68 -6.77 -15.92
C GLU A 107 43.47 -6.44 -17.20
N ALA A 108 42.92 -6.79 -18.37
CA ALA A 108 43.52 -6.47 -19.66
C ALA A 108 43.58 -4.93 -19.88
N ALA A 109 42.46 -4.22 -19.67
CA ALA A 109 42.41 -2.77 -19.80
C ALA A 109 43.33 -2.05 -18.81
N ARG A 110 43.50 -2.60 -17.60
CA ARG A 110 44.43 -2.06 -16.59
C ARG A 110 45.87 -2.23 -17.01
N ALA A 111 46.22 -3.39 -17.57
CA ALA A 111 47.57 -3.63 -18.11
C ALA A 111 47.88 -2.67 -19.27
N ASP A 112 46.94 -2.50 -20.20
CA ASP A 112 47.04 -1.55 -21.30
C ASP A 112 47.25 -0.10 -20.78
N TRP A 113 46.42 0.31 -19.79
CA TRP A 113 46.56 1.63 -19.20
C TRP A 113 47.91 1.84 -18.53
N GLN A 114 48.39 0.85 -17.76
CA GLN A 114 49.70 0.90 -17.10
C GLN A 114 50.84 1.02 -18.13
N MET A 115 50.77 0.26 -19.22
CA MET A 115 51.77 0.32 -20.29
C MET A 115 51.82 1.72 -20.93
N VAL A 116 50.68 2.32 -21.21
CA VAL A 116 50.56 3.66 -21.79
C VAL A 116 51.03 4.74 -20.80
N ASP A 117 50.64 4.62 -19.51
CA ASP A 117 51.00 5.59 -18.46
C ASP A 117 52.51 5.58 -18.17
N GLN A 118 53.13 4.41 -18.14
CA GLN A 118 54.57 4.25 -17.92
C GLN A 118 55.43 4.54 -19.18
N GLY A 119 54.81 4.83 -20.32
CA GLY A 119 55.50 5.14 -21.54
C GLY A 119 56.10 3.94 -22.30
N GLY A 120 55.67 2.73 -21.96
CA GLY A 120 56.08 1.48 -22.59
C GLY A 120 55.96 0.26 -21.67
N SER A 121 56.36 -0.91 -22.14
CA SER A 121 56.44 -2.10 -21.32
C SER A 121 57.49 -1.98 -20.22
N ALA A 122 57.41 -2.81 -19.16
CA ALA A 122 58.36 -2.79 -18.11
C ALA A 122 59.80 -3.04 -18.57
N ALA A 123 59.99 -3.92 -19.59
CA ALA A 123 61.29 -4.20 -20.19
C ALA A 123 61.88 -2.99 -20.93
N GLU A 124 61.04 -2.31 -21.76
CA GLU A 124 61.43 -1.12 -22.47
C GLU A 124 61.71 0.08 -21.54
N SER A 125 60.97 0.19 -20.43
CA SER A 125 61.21 1.20 -19.40
C SER A 125 62.55 0.96 -18.68
N GLN A 126 62.88 -0.28 -18.36
CA GLN A 126 64.20 -0.64 -17.78
C GLN A 126 65.35 -0.35 -18.72
N GLU A 127 65.19 -0.70 -20.01
CA GLU A 127 66.21 -0.42 -21.05
C GLU A 127 66.42 1.08 -21.20
N THR A 128 65.37 1.85 -21.27
CA THR A 128 65.43 3.31 -21.38
C THR A 128 66.09 3.92 -20.14
N GLN A 129 65.80 3.43 -18.96
CA GLN A 129 66.45 3.86 -17.69
C GLN A 129 67.93 3.50 -17.67
N HIS A 130 68.29 2.33 -18.20
CA HIS A 130 69.70 1.94 -18.29
C HIS A 130 70.49 2.89 -19.17
N ARG A 131 70.01 3.13 -20.38
CA ARG A 131 70.60 4.08 -21.32
C ARG A 131 70.67 5.51 -20.79
N LEU A 132 69.67 5.95 -20.06
CA LEU A 132 69.66 7.25 -19.43
C LEU A 132 70.72 7.37 -18.35
N ARG A 133 70.98 6.32 -17.57
CA ARG A 133 72.07 6.29 -16.58
C ARG A 133 73.41 6.37 -17.24
N GLU A 134 73.67 5.64 -18.32
CA GLU A 134 74.88 5.68 -19.12
C GLU A 134 75.12 7.06 -19.76
N ALA A 135 74.05 7.64 -20.36
CA ALA A 135 74.15 8.98 -20.97
C ALA A 135 74.44 10.08 -19.91
N ARG A 136 73.86 9.98 -18.73
CA ARG A 136 74.17 10.87 -17.58
C ARG A 136 75.60 10.74 -17.12
N ALA A 137 76.14 9.50 -17.02
CA ALA A 137 77.52 9.29 -16.65
C ALA A 137 78.49 9.92 -17.69
N THR A 138 78.17 9.74 -19.02
CA THR A 138 78.95 10.34 -20.09
C THR A 138 78.89 11.87 -20.05
N ARG A 139 77.76 12.48 -19.76
CA ARG A 139 77.60 13.92 -19.58
C ARG A 139 78.39 14.43 -18.41
N ASP A 140 78.37 13.75 -17.28
CA ASP A 140 79.09 14.14 -16.07
C ASP A 140 80.62 14.04 -16.26
N GLU A 141 81.11 13.03 -17.00
CA GLU A 141 82.51 12.88 -17.42
C GLU A 141 82.95 14.03 -18.36
N ALA A 142 82.12 14.33 -19.39
CA ALA A 142 82.39 15.44 -20.31
C ALA A 142 82.40 16.80 -19.60
N ALA A 143 81.52 17.00 -18.58
CA ALA A 143 81.51 18.22 -17.79
C ALA A 143 82.73 18.37 -16.92
N ALA A 144 83.19 17.29 -16.25
CA ALA A 144 84.40 17.26 -15.46
C ALA A 144 85.65 17.51 -16.29
N LEU A 145 85.71 16.92 -17.50
CA LEU A 145 86.80 17.15 -18.43
C LEU A 145 86.85 18.60 -18.93
N LEU A 146 85.70 19.18 -19.27
CA LEU A 146 85.58 20.58 -19.67
C LEU A 146 86.07 21.50 -18.55
N GLU A 147 85.68 21.30 -17.35
CA GLU A 147 86.06 22.06 -16.16
C GLU A 147 87.61 21.98 -15.94
N ALA A 148 88.14 20.76 -16.09
CA ALA A 148 89.61 20.56 -16.03
C ALA A 148 90.35 21.35 -17.16
N ASN A 149 89.83 21.26 -18.39
CA ASN A 149 90.39 21.99 -19.54
C ASN A 149 90.27 23.52 -19.37
N GLU A 150 89.23 24.08 -18.89
CA GLU A 150 89.05 25.51 -18.56
C GLU A 150 90.05 25.98 -17.49
N ARG A 151 90.31 25.12 -16.47
CA ARG A 151 91.37 25.43 -15.48
C ARG A 151 92.75 25.43 -16.07
N LEU A 152 93.06 24.52 -17.01
CA LEU A 152 94.37 24.48 -17.71
C LEU A 152 94.53 25.65 -18.71
N LEU A 153 93.47 26.07 -19.42
CA LEU A 153 93.47 27.23 -20.26
C LEU A 153 93.75 28.52 -19.50
N LYS A 154 93.17 28.71 -18.31
CA LYS A 154 93.43 29.82 -17.40
C LYS A 154 94.91 29.90 -17.01
N ARG A 155 95.68 28.78 -17.10
CA ARG A 155 97.13 28.66 -16.81
C ARG A 155 97.95 28.74 -18.17
N ASN A 156 97.33 28.99 -19.30
CA ASN A 156 97.91 28.94 -20.65
C ASN A 156 98.59 27.57 -20.93
N ALA A 157 98.10 26.46 -20.41
CA ALA A 157 98.66 25.12 -20.55
C ALA A 157 98.07 24.33 -21.74
N ILE A 158 96.94 24.77 -22.29
CA ILE A 158 96.30 24.15 -23.47
C ILE A 158 95.73 25.20 -24.41
N PRO A 159 95.55 24.87 -25.74
CA PRO A 159 94.92 25.71 -26.71
C PRO A 159 93.41 25.95 -26.40
N ARG A 160 92.89 27.14 -26.90
CA ARG A 160 91.46 27.42 -26.78
C ARG A 160 90.64 26.42 -27.56
N ALA A 161 91.10 25.83 -28.61
CA ALA A 161 90.42 24.79 -29.39
C ALA A 161 90.05 23.58 -28.59
N ASP A 162 90.87 23.16 -27.61
CA ASP A 162 90.58 21.99 -26.80
C ASP A 162 89.42 22.25 -25.82
N VAL A 163 89.29 23.48 -25.32
CA VAL A 163 88.16 23.88 -24.50
C VAL A 163 86.86 23.92 -25.31
N GLU A 164 86.94 24.51 -26.56
CA GLU A 164 85.75 24.49 -27.43
C GLU A 164 85.34 23.07 -27.84
N GLN A 165 86.28 22.19 -28.08
CA GLN A 165 86.03 20.79 -28.35
C GLN A 165 85.33 20.08 -27.11
N GLY A 166 85.86 20.37 -25.90
CA GLY A 166 85.23 19.87 -24.64
C GLY A 166 83.83 20.40 -24.48
N ARG A 167 83.55 21.68 -24.82
CA ARG A 167 82.22 22.28 -24.73
C ARG A 167 81.25 21.66 -25.72
N GLU A 168 81.67 21.37 -26.93
CA GLU A 168 80.86 20.67 -27.93
C GLU A 168 80.51 19.21 -27.50
N LYS A 169 81.50 18.50 -26.89
CA LYS A 169 81.25 17.18 -26.36
C LYS A 169 80.21 17.17 -25.21
N LEU A 170 80.31 18.13 -24.28
CA LEU A 170 79.34 18.29 -23.23
C LEU A 170 77.94 18.59 -23.82
N LYS A 171 77.84 19.54 -24.74
CA LYS A 171 76.60 19.91 -25.43
C LYS A 171 75.95 18.70 -26.15
N GLN A 172 76.77 17.83 -26.75
CA GLN A 172 76.29 16.60 -27.37
C GLN A 172 75.76 15.62 -26.35
N ALA A 173 76.46 15.40 -25.22
CA ALA A 173 76.01 14.52 -24.16
C ALA A 173 74.73 15.03 -23.46
N GLU A 174 74.62 16.35 -23.25
CA GLU A 174 73.40 17.00 -22.76
C GLU A 174 72.17 16.77 -23.68
N ARG A 175 72.37 16.87 -24.99
CA ARG A 175 71.29 16.57 -25.99
C ARG A 175 70.86 15.13 -25.92
N GLU A 176 71.79 14.18 -25.76
CA GLU A 176 71.48 12.76 -25.62
C GLU A 176 70.66 12.49 -24.33
N VAL A 177 71.07 13.06 -23.22
CA VAL A 177 70.27 12.97 -21.95
C VAL A 177 68.90 13.54 -22.17
N ALA A 178 68.75 14.76 -22.73
CA ALA A 178 67.45 15.39 -22.98
C ALA A 178 66.56 14.59 -23.94
N TYR A 179 67.16 13.96 -24.95
CA TYR A 179 66.45 13.04 -25.85
C TYR A 179 65.91 11.85 -25.12
N LEU A 180 66.73 11.12 -24.35
CA LEU A 180 66.30 9.94 -23.61
C LEU A 180 65.26 10.26 -22.53
N GLU A 181 65.38 11.41 -21.85
CA GLU A 181 64.37 11.88 -20.91
C GLU A 181 63.00 12.21 -21.60
N SER A 182 63.03 12.61 -22.84
CA SER A 182 61.80 12.93 -23.61
C SER A 182 61.10 11.71 -24.20
N LEU A 183 61.75 10.54 -24.33
CA LEU A 183 61.22 9.34 -24.99
C LEU A 183 59.90 8.83 -24.38
N PRO A 184 59.78 8.68 -23.06
CA PRO A 184 58.53 8.16 -22.47
C PRO A 184 57.33 9.06 -22.76
N ALA A 185 57.53 10.39 -22.68
CA ALA A 185 56.45 11.35 -22.92
C ALA A 185 56.04 11.47 -24.40
N LYS A 186 56.96 11.18 -25.36
CA LYS A 186 56.71 11.26 -26.81
C LYS A 186 56.09 9.96 -27.38
N ARG A 187 56.26 8.83 -26.69
CA ARG A 187 55.79 7.52 -27.17
C ARG A 187 54.28 7.41 -27.13
N PHE A 188 53.64 7.88 -26.05
CA PHE A 188 52.19 7.92 -25.90
C PHE A 188 51.75 9.37 -25.61
N GLY A 189 50.95 9.90 -26.53
CA GLY A 189 50.38 11.22 -26.40
C GLY A 189 49.32 11.31 -25.29
N LYS A 190 48.86 12.53 -25.02
CA LYS A 190 47.75 12.78 -24.11
C LYS A 190 46.49 11.99 -24.51
N GLU A 191 46.21 11.94 -25.80
CA GLU A 191 45.08 11.25 -26.40
C GLU A 191 45.12 9.73 -26.16
N ASP A 192 46.30 9.11 -26.24
CA ASP A 192 46.46 7.67 -25.98
C ASP A 192 46.21 7.34 -24.52
N ARG A 193 46.68 8.17 -23.58
CA ARG A 193 46.41 8.05 -22.16
C ARG A 193 44.93 8.20 -21.84
N GLU A 194 44.28 9.21 -22.40
CA GLU A 194 42.85 9.44 -22.24
C GLU A 194 42.03 8.26 -22.79
N ARG A 195 42.43 7.71 -23.94
CA ARG A 195 41.77 6.53 -24.54
C ARG A 195 41.93 5.27 -23.69
N ALA A 196 43.12 5.00 -23.19
CA ALA A 196 43.41 3.86 -22.32
C ALA A 196 42.65 3.99 -20.98
N ALA A 197 42.63 5.19 -20.38
CA ALA A 197 41.86 5.47 -19.17
C ALA A 197 40.34 5.31 -19.37
N ALA A 198 39.82 5.78 -20.50
CA ALA A 198 38.43 5.62 -20.86
C ALA A 198 38.04 4.14 -21.04
N ARG A 199 38.94 3.35 -21.66
CA ARG A 199 38.73 1.89 -21.82
C ARG A 199 38.71 1.18 -20.47
N LEU A 200 39.64 1.49 -19.58
CA LEU A 200 39.63 0.93 -18.20
C LEU A 200 38.34 1.29 -17.46
N LYS A 201 37.91 2.54 -17.50
CA LYS A 201 36.68 3.00 -16.88
C LYS A 201 35.44 2.27 -17.45
N SER A 202 35.42 2.01 -18.76
CA SER A 202 34.32 1.25 -19.39
C SER A 202 34.31 -0.20 -18.93
N ALA A 203 35.49 -0.85 -18.83
CA ALA A 203 35.61 -2.20 -18.32
C ALA A 203 35.19 -2.32 -16.85
N ASP A 204 35.60 -1.38 -16.00
CA ASP A 204 35.18 -1.31 -14.60
C ASP A 204 33.66 -1.17 -14.48
N ALA A 205 33.02 -0.34 -15.30
CA ALA A 205 31.59 -0.17 -15.33
C ALA A 205 30.87 -1.49 -15.76
N ALA A 206 31.42 -2.19 -16.75
CA ALA A 206 30.89 -3.49 -17.19
C ALA A 206 31.00 -4.55 -16.09
N LEU A 207 32.09 -4.58 -15.34
CA LEU A 207 32.28 -5.46 -14.20
C LEU A 207 31.29 -5.17 -13.07
N LEU A 208 31.09 -3.88 -12.75
CA LEU A 208 30.11 -3.46 -11.76
C LEU A 208 28.70 -3.97 -12.14
N TYR A 209 28.29 -3.74 -13.37
CA TYR A 209 27.01 -4.20 -13.88
C TYR A 209 26.87 -5.73 -13.79
N ALA A 210 27.89 -6.48 -14.21
CA ALA A 210 27.88 -7.95 -14.12
C ALA A 210 27.75 -8.44 -12.67
N ARG A 211 28.41 -7.78 -11.71
CA ARG A 211 28.30 -8.07 -10.28
C ARG A 211 26.91 -7.77 -9.72
N GLU A 212 26.30 -6.67 -10.14
CA GLU A 212 24.94 -6.33 -9.75
C GLU A 212 23.93 -7.37 -10.27
N GLN A 213 24.10 -7.84 -11.51
CA GLN A 213 23.27 -8.92 -12.06
C GLN A 213 23.45 -10.23 -11.27
N LEU A 214 24.67 -10.56 -10.88
CA LEU A 214 24.93 -11.74 -10.05
C LEU A 214 24.33 -11.59 -8.65
N ALA A 215 24.44 -10.41 -8.04
CA ALA A 215 23.86 -10.12 -6.74
C ALA A 215 22.32 -10.20 -6.78
N ALA A 216 21.68 -9.82 -7.90
CA ALA A 216 20.26 -9.93 -8.11
C ALA A 216 19.71 -11.37 -8.11
N ALA A 217 20.58 -12.37 -8.32
CA ALA A 217 20.23 -13.78 -8.14
C ALA A 217 20.00 -14.17 -6.67
N ARG A 218 20.45 -13.35 -5.73
CA ARG A 218 20.25 -13.54 -4.28
C ARG A 218 19.12 -12.65 -3.80
N VAL A 219 17.95 -13.23 -3.64
CA VAL A 219 16.74 -12.52 -3.23
C VAL A 219 16.74 -12.30 -1.73
N THR A 220 16.87 -11.06 -1.30
CA THR A 220 16.90 -10.67 0.12
C THR A 220 15.69 -9.85 0.51
N ALA A 221 15.31 -9.89 1.79
CA ALA A 221 14.24 -9.07 2.34
C ALA A 221 14.67 -7.59 2.38
N PRO A 222 13.93 -6.66 1.77
CA PRO A 222 14.26 -5.23 1.80
C PRO A 222 14.01 -4.59 3.18
N ARG A 223 13.20 -5.25 4.01
CA ARG A 223 12.80 -4.78 5.36
C ARG A 223 12.38 -5.96 6.23
N HIS A 224 12.20 -5.71 7.52
CA HIS A 224 11.57 -6.68 8.42
C HIS A 224 10.07 -6.82 8.11
N GLY A 225 9.51 -7.99 8.36
CA GLY A 225 8.10 -8.29 8.16
C GLY A 225 7.80 -9.79 8.21
N ALA A 226 6.55 -10.16 7.95
CA ALA A 226 6.13 -11.53 7.79
C ALA A 226 5.92 -11.87 6.30
N VAL A 227 6.33 -13.06 5.90
CA VAL A 227 6.06 -13.60 4.56
C VAL A 227 4.62 -14.10 4.52
N TYR A 228 3.76 -13.45 3.75
CA TYR A 228 2.35 -13.83 3.66
C TYR A 228 1.97 -14.50 2.33
N SER A 229 2.90 -14.56 1.37
CA SER A 229 2.72 -15.28 0.11
C SER A 229 4.09 -15.68 -0.45
N LEU A 230 4.22 -16.94 -0.84
CA LEU A 230 5.44 -17.52 -1.40
C LEU A 230 5.07 -18.47 -2.55
N PRO A 231 4.73 -17.94 -3.73
CA PRO A 231 4.26 -18.76 -4.86
C PRO A 231 5.36 -19.59 -5.54
N VAL A 232 6.62 -19.40 -5.15
CA VAL A 232 7.77 -20.05 -5.79
C VAL A 232 8.24 -21.29 -5.04
N ARG A 233 8.81 -22.23 -5.80
CA ARG A 233 9.44 -23.46 -5.29
C ARG A 233 10.78 -23.70 -5.98
N PRO A 234 11.72 -24.41 -5.35
CA PRO A 234 12.94 -24.87 -6.01
C PRO A 234 12.61 -25.58 -7.32
N GLY A 235 13.35 -25.28 -8.38
CA GLY A 235 13.13 -25.79 -9.74
C GLY A 235 12.15 -24.98 -10.59
N ASN A 236 11.44 -23.99 -10.05
CA ASN A 236 10.65 -23.09 -10.90
C ASN A 236 11.55 -22.21 -11.75
N TYR A 237 11.18 -22.01 -13.01
CA TYR A 237 11.77 -20.97 -13.85
C TYR A 237 10.98 -19.70 -13.70
N LEU A 238 11.64 -18.58 -13.47
CA LEU A 238 11.04 -17.25 -13.32
C LEU A 238 11.53 -16.31 -14.41
N ASN A 239 10.61 -15.53 -14.95
CA ASN A 239 10.93 -14.40 -15.81
C ASN A 239 11.14 -13.14 -14.96
N THR A 240 11.82 -12.16 -15.54
CA THR A 240 11.96 -10.83 -14.88
C THR A 240 10.59 -10.22 -14.58
N GLY A 241 10.40 -9.76 -13.35
CA GLY A 241 9.15 -9.17 -12.87
C GLY A 241 8.18 -10.16 -12.21
N GLU A 242 8.41 -11.47 -12.29
CA GLU A 242 7.56 -12.47 -11.60
C GLU A 242 7.74 -12.40 -10.07
N VAL A 243 6.63 -12.59 -9.35
CA VAL A 243 6.60 -12.48 -7.89
C VAL A 243 7.24 -13.70 -7.24
N ILE A 244 8.24 -13.47 -6.40
CA ILE A 244 8.92 -14.48 -5.59
C ILE A 244 8.28 -14.63 -4.22
N ALA A 245 8.06 -13.51 -3.53
CA ALA A 245 7.45 -13.48 -2.21
C ALA A 245 6.73 -12.16 -1.98
N ARG A 246 5.76 -12.18 -1.06
CA ARG A 246 5.14 -10.97 -0.51
C ARG A 246 5.41 -10.89 0.97
N ILE A 247 5.94 -9.74 1.40
CA ILE A 247 6.32 -9.48 2.78
C ILE A 247 5.58 -8.23 3.26
N GLY A 248 5.10 -8.23 4.50
CA GLY A 248 4.45 -7.07 5.09
C GLY A 248 4.30 -7.19 6.60
N THR A 249 3.82 -6.13 7.21
CA THR A 249 3.43 -6.11 8.63
C THR A 249 2.01 -6.66 8.74
N LEU A 250 1.81 -7.72 9.53
CA LEU A 250 0.54 -8.40 9.69
C LEU A 250 -0.15 -8.14 11.04
N GLU A 251 0.57 -7.62 12.04
CA GLU A 251 0.04 -7.23 13.37
C GLU A 251 -0.92 -6.04 13.27
N ARG A 252 -0.81 -5.30 12.18
CA ARG A 252 -1.72 -4.23 11.78
C ARG A 252 -1.96 -4.37 10.31
N VAL A 253 -3.21 -4.41 9.92
CA VAL A 253 -3.62 -4.54 8.52
C VAL A 253 -4.42 -3.32 8.08
N ARG A 254 -4.44 -3.07 6.80
CA ARG A 254 -5.35 -2.12 6.17
C ARG A 254 -6.54 -2.86 5.58
N VAL A 255 -7.69 -2.26 5.70
CA VAL A 255 -8.89 -2.72 5.00
C VAL A 255 -9.28 -1.63 4.02
N ARG A 256 -9.26 -1.98 2.74
CA ARG A 256 -9.70 -1.13 1.65
C ARG A 256 -11.19 -1.35 1.45
N VAL A 257 -11.96 -0.29 1.56
CA VAL A 257 -13.42 -0.30 1.52
C VAL A 257 -13.88 0.63 0.39
N PHE A 258 -14.85 0.19 -0.38
CA PHE A 258 -15.50 1.05 -1.37
C PHE A 258 -16.87 1.47 -0.87
N VAL A 259 -17.05 2.78 -0.72
CA VAL A 259 -18.25 3.40 -0.20
C VAL A 259 -18.94 4.21 -1.29
N ASP A 260 -20.25 4.06 -1.43
CA ASP A 260 -21.04 4.79 -2.41
C ASP A 260 -21.03 6.31 -2.16
N GLU A 261 -21.00 7.09 -3.23
CA GLU A 261 -20.91 8.56 -3.19
C GLU A 261 -21.90 9.23 -2.22
N PRO A 262 -23.20 8.84 -2.14
CA PRO A 262 -24.14 9.49 -1.21
C PRO A 262 -23.78 9.31 0.26
N GLU A 263 -23.01 8.29 0.62
CA GLU A 263 -22.61 7.99 2.01
C GLU A 263 -21.27 8.65 2.40
N LEU A 264 -20.49 9.12 1.42
CA LEU A 264 -19.15 9.68 1.67
C LEU A 264 -19.20 10.93 2.57
N GLY A 265 -20.24 11.75 2.46
CA GLY A 265 -20.40 12.96 3.29
C GLY A 265 -20.53 12.69 4.79
N ARG A 266 -20.76 11.43 5.19
CA ARG A 266 -20.87 11.02 6.61
C ARG A 266 -19.56 10.48 7.18
N LEU A 267 -18.53 10.33 6.34
CA LEU A 267 -17.26 9.71 6.72
C LEU A 267 -16.25 10.76 7.13
N ALA A 268 -15.51 10.45 8.18
CA ALA A 268 -14.40 11.25 8.67
C ALA A 268 -13.27 10.34 9.15
N SER A 269 -12.03 10.83 9.01
CA SER A 269 -10.86 10.16 9.60
C SER A 269 -11.03 10.04 11.12
N GLY A 270 -10.59 8.92 11.69
CA GLY A 270 -10.70 8.64 13.12
C GLY A 270 -12.01 7.97 13.54
N GLN A 271 -13.02 7.84 12.67
CA GLN A 271 -14.25 7.10 13.00
C GLN A 271 -13.91 5.64 13.33
N LYS A 272 -14.59 5.09 14.33
CA LYS A 272 -14.41 3.70 14.73
C LYS A 272 -14.93 2.75 13.65
N VAL A 273 -14.17 1.69 13.44
CA VAL A 273 -14.50 0.65 12.47
C VAL A 273 -14.51 -0.69 13.17
N ARG A 274 -15.50 -1.49 12.87
CA ARG A 274 -15.56 -2.90 13.27
C ARG A 274 -15.55 -3.77 12.04
N VAL A 275 -14.65 -4.74 12.04
CA VAL A 275 -14.48 -5.70 10.94
C VAL A 275 -14.89 -7.08 11.43
N THR A 276 -15.66 -7.79 10.64
CA THR A 276 -16.02 -9.19 10.86
C THR A 276 -15.65 -10.02 9.63
N TRP A 277 -15.27 -11.26 9.86
CA TRP A 277 -14.93 -12.19 8.80
C TRP A 277 -15.77 -13.46 8.91
N THR A 278 -16.52 -13.78 7.88
CA THR A 278 -17.46 -14.90 7.85
C THR A 278 -16.81 -16.26 8.15
N ALA A 279 -15.51 -16.42 7.79
CA ALA A 279 -14.77 -17.65 8.08
C ALA A 279 -14.43 -17.82 9.57
N LEU A 280 -14.52 -16.77 10.38
CA LEU A 280 -14.26 -16.80 11.82
C LEU A 280 -15.44 -16.16 12.58
N PRO A 281 -16.60 -16.83 12.62
CA PRO A 281 -17.80 -16.29 13.23
C PRO A 281 -17.58 -16.03 14.73
N GLY A 282 -18.14 -14.91 15.22
CA GLY A 282 -18.02 -14.48 16.61
C GLY A 282 -16.74 -13.71 16.94
N LEU A 283 -15.78 -13.62 16.01
CA LEU A 283 -14.63 -12.72 16.15
C LEU A 283 -14.88 -11.40 15.42
N HIS A 284 -14.40 -10.33 16.02
CA HIS A 284 -14.37 -9.01 15.40
C HIS A 284 -13.01 -8.36 15.65
N TRP A 285 -12.66 -7.44 14.78
CA TRP A 285 -11.46 -6.63 14.88
C TRP A 285 -11.88 -5.16 14.87
N ASP A 286 -11.38 -4.42 15.82
CA ASP A 286 -11.64 -2.99 15.92
C ASP A 286 -10.51 -2.19 15.31
N GLY A 287 -10.85 -1.03 14.77
CA GLY A 287 -9.91 -0.12 14.14
C GLY A 287 -10.51 1.27 13.93
N ALA A 288 -9.94 2.00 13.02
CA ALA A 288 -10.39 3.34 12.68
C ALA A 288 -10.21 3.65 11.19
N VAL A 289 -11.00 4.56 10.68
CA VAL A 289 -10.82 5.17 9.36
C VAL A 289 -9.49 5.93 9.37
N GLU A 290 -8.54 5.49 8.56
CA GLU A 290 -7.24 6.14 8.40
C GLU A 290 -7.37 7.30 7.40
N ARG A 291 -8.03 7.05 6.27
CA ARG A 291 -8.16 8.01 5.18
C ARG A 291 -9.53 7.91 4.51
N VAL A 292 -10.16 9.05 4.33
CA VAL A 292 -11.33 9.21 3.46
C VAL A 292 -10.88 9.51 2.02
N PRO A 293 -11.69 9.21 0.99
CA PRO A 293 -11.30 9.43 -0.40
C PRO A 293 -11.14 10.91 -0.73
N ALA A 294 -10.16 11.22 -1.58
CA ALA A 294 -9.99 12.54 -2.18
C ALA A 294 -10.67 12.65 -3.56
N GLU A 295 -11.05 11.51 -4.15
CA GLU A 295 -11.73 11.43 -5.45
C GLU A 295 -12.77 10.30 -5.44
N VAL A 296 -13.72 10.40 -6.33
CA VAL A 296 -14.74 9.38 -6.58
C VAL A 296 -14.40 8.70 -7.90
N THR A 297 -14.45 7.37 -7.91
CA THR A 297 -14.16 6.56 -9.10
C THR A 297 -15.37 5.70 -9.48
N MET A 298 -15.48 5.35 -10.75
CA MET A 298 -16.50 4.42 -11.21
C MET A 298 -16.06 2.97 -10.99
N LEU A 299 -16.84 2.22 -10.23
CA LEU A 299 -16.67 0.77 -10.06
C LEU A 299 -17.88 0.07 -10.70
N GLY A 300 -17.75 -0.36 -11.95
CA GLY A 300 -18.87 -0.81 -12.74
C GLY A 300 -19.85 0.35 -13.00
N THR A 301 -21.08 0.23 -12.51
CA THR A 301 -22.15 1.25 -12.65
C THR A 301 -22.28 2.16 -11.41
N ARG A 302 -21.41 1.99 -10.39
CA ARG A 302 -21.49 2.72 -9.12
C ARG A 302 -20.38 3.75 -9.01
N SER A 303 -20.72 4.96 -8.56
CA SER A 303 -19.76 5.97 -8.12
C SER A 303 -19.34 5.68 -6.68
N VAL A 304 -18.07 5.40 -6.46
CA VAL A 304 -17.56 4.99 -5.16
C VAL A 304 -16.31 5.78 -4.76
N GLY A 305 -16.14 6.00 -3.46
CA GLY A 305 -14.90 6.49 -2.88
C GLY A 305 -14.14 5.37 -2.17
N GLU A 306 -12.81 5.37 -2.32
CA GLU A 306 -11.94 4.41 -1.63
C GLU A 306 -11.60 4.92 -0.22
N VAL A 307 -12.08 4.20 0.78
CA VAL A 307 -11.80 4.45 2.21
C VAL A 307 -10.78 3.43 2.70
N ILE A 308 -9.77 3.90 3.39
CA ILE A 308 -8.75 3.04 4.01
C ILE A 308 -8.97 3.03 5.53
N CYS A 309 -9.11 1.85 6.08
CA CYS A 309 -9.25 1.63 7.52
C CYS A 309 -8.02 0.88 8.04
N THR A 310 -7.49 1.31 9.18
CA THR A 310 -6.41 0.59 9.88
C THR A 310 -7.01 -0.24 10.99
N ILE A 311 -6.69 -1.53 11.01
CA ILE A 311 -7.27 -2.53 11.91
C ILE A 311 -6.14 -3.22 12.68
N GLY A 312 -6.30 -3.36 14.00
CA GLY A 312 -5.40 -4.15 14.84
C GLY A 312 -5.56 -5.64 14.54
N ASN A 313 -4.45 -6.35 14.38
CA ASN A 313 -4.45 -7.78 14.06
C ASN A 313 -3.30 -8.50 14.81
N GLU A 314 -3.19 -8.26 16.09
CA GLU A 314 -2.06 -8.71 16.92
C GLU A 314 -1.88 -10.22 16.88
N GLN A 315 -2.98 -10.98 16.78
CA GLN A 315 -2.94 -12.43 16.66
C GLN A 315 -2.71 -12.94 15.22
N ARG A 316 -2.58 -12.04 14.24
CA ARG A 316 -2.37 -12.33 12.80
C ARG A 316 -3.43 -13.28 12.21
N ARG A 317 -4.64 -13.32 12.77
CA ARG A 317 -5.74 -14.17 12.28
C ARG A 317 -6.43 -13.60 11.05
N LEU A 318 -6.44 -12.28 10.89
CA LEU A 318 -6.98 -11.61 9.73
C LEU A 318 -5.92 -11.64 8.62
N LEU A 319 -6.19 -12.44 7.60
CA LEU A 319 -5.21 -12.68 6.53
C LEU A 319 -5.31 -11.63 5.41
N PRO A 320 -4.20 -11.23 4.80
CA PRO A 320 -4.23 -10.40 3.60
C PRO A 320 -5.02 -11.06 2.46
N ASN A 321 -5.62 -10.23 1.62
CA ASN A 321 -6.44 -10.58 0.45
C ASN A 321 -7.80 -11.22 0.74
N VAL A 322 -8.22 -11.41 2.00
CA VAL A 322 -9.57 -11.86 2.31
C VAL A 322 -10.58 -10.71 2.22
N ASN A 323 -11.82 -11.06 1.87
CA ASN A 323 -12.95 -10.14 1.93
C ASN A 323 -13.58 -10.21 3.30
N VAL A 324 -13.98 -9.06 3.83
CA VAL A 324 -14.52 -8.87 5.17
C VAL A 324 -15.70 -7.91 5.14
N ASP A 325 -16.58 -8.05 6.12
CA ASP A 325 -17.65 -7.09 6.36
C ASP A 325 -17.13 -5.99 7.28
N VAL A 326 -17.38 -4.74 6.90
CA VAL A 326 -16.87 -3.55 7.58
C VAL A 326 -18.02 -2.66 8.00
N GLU A 327 -18.13 -2.41 9.28
CA GLU A 327 -19.08 -1.47 9.87
C GLU A 327 -18.31 -0.21 10.30
N ILE A 328 -18.55 0.91 9.62
CA ILE A 328 -17.99 2.23 9.98
C ILE A 328 -19.02 2.95 10.84
N ILE A 329 -18.68 3.24 12.08
CA ILE A 329 -19.57 3.90 13.05
C ILE A 329 -19.54 5.39 12.80
N SER A 330 -20.63 5.93 12.23
CA SER A 330 -20.74 7.34 11.90
C SER A 330 -21.21 8.19 13.07
N ALA A 331 -22.11 7.64 13.92
CA ALA A 331 -22.60 8.34 15.11
C ALA A 331 -23.06 7.34 16.19
N VAL A 332 -22.86 7.74 17.42
CA VAL A 332 -23.41 7.03 18.59
C VAL A 332 -24.22 8.04 19.39
N ARG A 333 -25.50 7.74 19.64
CA ARG A 333 -26.38 8.55 20.48
C ARG A 333 -26.89 7.70 21.63
N SER A 334 -26.58 8.09 22.84
CA SER A 334 -27.03 7.40 24.04
C SER A 334 -28.34 7.99 24.54
N ASN A 335 -29.21 7.11 25.07
CA ASN A 335 -30.44 7.53 25.74
C ASN A 335 -31.42 8.27 24.83
N VAL A 336 -31.59 7.79 23.58
CA VAL A 336 -32.49 8.39 22.59
C VAL A 336 -33.74 7.52 22.40
N LEU A 337 -34.86 8.16 22.04
CA LEU A 337 -36.08 7.44 21.70
C LEU A 337 -35.91 6.73 20.36
N THR A 338 -36.22 5.46 20.31
CA THR A 338 -36.07 4.64 19.11
C THR A 338 -37.32 3.91 18.72
N LEU A 339 -37.55 3.77 17.43
CA LEU A 339 -38.59 2.90 16.87
C LEU A 339 -38.00 2.05 15.73
N PRO A 340 -38.48 0.80 15.53
CA PRO A 340 -38.16 0.05 14.34
C PRO A 340 -38.55 0.81 13.07
N LYS A 341 -37.75 0.67 12.02
CA LYS A 341 -38.03 1.32 10.72
C LYS A 341 -39.39 0.99 10.15
N GLU A 342 -39.89 -0.24 10.40
CA GLU A 342 -41.19 -0.73 9.99
C GLU A 342 -42.36 0.05 10.63
N ALA A 343 -42.16 0.68 11.78
CA ALA A 343 -43.20 1.46 12.50
C ALA A 343 -43.30 2.92 11.99
N VAL A 344 -42.33 3.38 11.22
CA VAL A 344 -42.29 4.75 10.70
C VAL A 344 -42.71 4.74 9.23
N VAL A 345 -43.82 5.42 8.93
CA VAL A 345 -44.42 5.49 7.59
C VAL A 345 -44.00 6.78 6.90
N HIS A 346 -43.71 6.68 5.60
CA HIS A 346 -43.48 7.85 4.75
C HIS A 346 -44.80 8.32 4.17
N ALA A 347 -45.10 9.61 4.27
CA ALA A 347 -46.26 10.18 3.59
C ALA A 347 -45.97 10.22 2.08
N ALA A 348 -46.75 9.42 1.31
CA ALA A 348 -46.85 9.62 -0.14
C ALA A 348 -47.88 10.74 -0.37
N GLY A 349 -47.47 12.00 -0.38
CA GLY A 349 -48.35 13.14 -0.61
C GLY A 349 -47.55 14.38 -1.05
N PRO A 350 -48.25 15.38 -1.68
CA PRO A 350 -47.58 16.60 -2.11
C PRO A 350 -46.95 17.34 -0.93
N ALA A 351 -45.77 17.90 -1.16
CA ALA A 351 -44.96 18.61 -0.20
C ALA A 351 -45.79 19.69 0.51
N GLY A 352 -46.01 19.55 1.82
CA GLY A 352 -46.68 20.61 2.58
C GLY A 352 -47.12 20.29 4.01
N GLU A 353 -47.29 19.00 4.41
CA GLU A 353 -47.95 18.71 5.70
C GLU A 353 -47.10 18.20 6.84
N ALA A 354 -45.81 17.91 6.63
CA ALA A 354 -44.89 17.60 7.73
C ALA A 354 -43.45 17.90 7.33
N PRO A 355 -42.58 18.41 8.21
CA PRO A 355 -41.14 18.44 7.99
C PRO A 355 -40.67 16.97 7.82
N ASN A 356 -40.22 16.61 6.68
CA ASN A 356 -39.80 15.26 6.23
C ASN A 356 -40.85 14.20 5.94
N GLY A 357 -42.16 14.48 5.95
CA GLY A 357 -43.22 13.57 5.52
C GLY A 357 -43.27 12.21 6.25
N ARG A 358 -42.78 12.12 7.50
CA ARG A 358 -42.76 10.89 8.27
C ARG A 358 -43.77 10.95 9.43
N PHE A 359 -44.48 9.82 9.66
CA PHE A 359 -45.44 9.73 10.74
C PHE A 359 -45.49 8.30 11.31
N VAL A 360 -46.04 8.16 12.48
CA VAL A 360 -46.32 6.89 13.12
C VAL A 360 -47.81 6.79 13.50
N PHE A 361 -48.29 5.58 13.71
CA PHE A 361 -49.63 5.32 14.23
C PHE A 361 -49.54 4.99 15.74
N LEU A 362 -49.79 6.00 16.56
CA LEU A 362 -49.82 5.85 18.03
C LEU A 362 -51.10 5.13 18.46
N ILE A 363 -51.00 4.14 19.35
CA ILE A 363 -52.16 3.41 19.88
C ILE A 363 -52.52 4.03 21.21
N GLU A 364 -53.73 4.63 21.28
CA GLU A 364 -54.35 5.14 22.52
C GLU A 364 -55.75 4.56 22.63
N ASP A 365 -56.06 3.92 23.75
CA ASP A 365 -57.37 3.32 24.07
C ASP A 365 -57.92 2.35 22.96
N GLY A 366 -57.02 1.63 22.27
CA GLY A 366 -57.40 0.72 21.19
C GLY A 366 -57.70 1.39 19.85
N VAL A 367 -57.39 2.65 19.69
CA VAL A 367 -57.54 3.45 18.46
C VAL A 367 -56.15 3.92 18.01
N VAL A 368 -55.91 3.92 16.70
CA VAL A 368 -54.66 4.47 16.16
C VAL A 368 -54.82 5.94 15.83
N HIS A 369 -53.83 6.73 16.20
CA HIS A 369 -53.76 8.17 15.90
C HIS A 369 -52.52 8.43 15.08
N ARG A 370 -52.69 9.04 13.92
CA ARG A 370 -51.60 9.47 13.06
C ARG A 370 -50.86 10.63 13.72
N ARG A 371 -49.57 10.40 14.04
CA ARG A 371 -48.71 11.40 14.68
C ARG A 371 -47.49 11.69 13.84
N SER A 372 -47.29 12.92 13.41
CA SER A 372 -46.08 13.35 12.74
C SER A 372 -44.88 13.20 13.68
N VAL A 373 -43.77 12.67 13.15
CA VAL A 373 -42.52 12.48 13.89
C VAL A 373 -41.34 13.07 13.13
N GLU A 374 -40.43 13.62 13.90
CA GLU A 374 -39.13 14.03 13.38
C GLU A 374 -38.11 12.93 13.69
N VAL A 375 -37.37 12.47 12.69
CA VAL A 375 -36.38 11.42 12.85
C VAL A 375 -34.99 12.00 12.79
N GLY A 376 -34.12 11.49 13.66
CA GLY A 376 -32.69 11.82 13.71
C GLY A 376 -31.84 10.78 12.95
N ILE A 377 -30.80 10.25 13.62
CA ILE A 377 -29.94 9.21 13.04
C ILE A 377 -30.68 7.90 12.91
N SER A 378 -30.17 7.01 12.07
CA SER A 378 -30.73 5.66 11.88
C SER A 378 -29.66 4.59 11.96
N SER A 379 -30.02 3.44 12.52
CA SER A 379 -29.24 2.21 12.41
C SER A 379 -29.76 1.34 11.24
N ALA A 380 -29.27 0.13 11.12
CA ALA A 380 -29.80 -0.83 10.15
C ALA A 380 -31.31 -1.08 10.33
N THR A 381 -31.81 -1.15 11.57
CA THR A 381 -33.17 -1.58 11.90
C THR A 381 -34.05 -0.53 12.57
N ARG A 382 -33.49 0.56 13.11
CA ARG A 382 -34.23 1.52 13.93
C ARG A 382 -33.94 2.97 13.52
N PHE A 383 -34.89 3.83 13.78
CA PHE A 383 -34.77 5.29 13.72
C PHE A 383 -34.69 5.90 15.12
N GLU A 384 -33.88 6.92 15.30
CA GLU A 384 -33.99 7.89 16.38
C GLU A 384 -35.21 8.78 16.15
N ILE A 385 -36.01 8.99 17.18
CA ILE A 385 -37.14 9.91 17.12
C ILE A 385 -36.82 11.14 17.97
N LEU A 386 -36.71 12.28 17.33
CA LEU A 386 -36.39 13.56 17.97
C LEU A 386 -37.61 14.22 18.61
N SER A 387 -38.78 14.06 17.97
CA SER A 387 -40.04 14.63 18.46
C SER A 387 -41.27 13.86 17.96
N GLY A 388 -42.42 14.03 18.62
CA GLY A 388 -43.69 13.45 18.24
C GLY A 388 -44.19 12.29 19.09
N VAL A 389 -43.32 11.58 19.82
CA VAL A 389 -43.67 10.49 20.74
C VAL A 389 -42.92 10.56 22.05
N ARG A 390 -43.36 9.76 23.04
CA ARG A 390 -42.70 9.65 24.36
C ARG A 390 -42.32 8.18 24.64
N ALA A 391 -41.33 7.98 25.49
CA ALA A 391 -40.92 6.65 25.92
C ALA A 391 -42.14 5.87 26.51
N GLY A 392 -42.22 4.59 26.22
CA GLY A 392 -43.27 3.70 26.70
C GLY A 392 -44.57 3.78 25.88
N GLN A 393 -44.75 4.71 24.98
CA GLN A 393 -45.91 4.73 24.08
C GLN A 393 -45.90 3.56 23.11
N LYS A 394 -47.07 3.02 22.79
CA LYS A 394 -47.24 1.92 21.83
C LYS A 394 -47.53 2.46 20.43
N VAL A 395 -46.80 1.99 19.46
CA VAL A 395 -46.93 2.37 18.07
C VAL A 395 -47.30 1.13 17.26
N ALA A 396 -48.30 1.25 16.39
CA ALA A 396 -48.71 0.18 15.50
C ALA A 396 -47.70 0.04 14.35
N VAL A 397 -47.35 -1.19 13.99
CA VAL A 397 -46.59 -1.54 12.81
C VAL A 397 -47.57 -1.89 11.69
N PRO A 398 -47.68 -1.08 10.61
CA PRO A 398 -48.71 -1.29 9.59
C PRO A 398 -48.55 -2.63 8.83
N GLY A 399 -47.29 -3.11 8.65
CA GLY A 399 -47.04 -4.25 7.77
C GLY A 399 -47.59 -4.01 6.35
N ASP A 400 -48.30 -4.98 5.82
CA ASP A 400 -48.95 -4.88 4.48
C ASP A 400 -50.33 -4.21 4.53
N ARG A 401 -50.73 -3.70 5.70
CA ARG A 401 -52.06 -3.14 5.94
C ARG A 401 -52.07 -1.63 5.86
N ARG A 402 -53.18 -1.09 5.37
CA ARG A 402 -53.39 0.35 5.31
C ARG A 402 -54.11 0.78 6.59
N LEU A 403 -53.37 1.40 7.52
CA LEU A 403 -53.94 1.99 8.71
C LEU A 403 -54.40 3.43 8.41
N GLU A 404 -55.55 3.82 8.98
CA GLU A 404 -56.09 5.17 8.87
C GLU A 404 -56.25 5.78 10.26
N ASP A 405 -56.22 7.09 10.33
CA ASP A 405 -56.42 7.82 11.60
C ASP A 405 -57.79 7.53 12.20
N GLY A 406 -57.89 7.27 13.47
CA GLY A 406 -59.13 6.93 14.15
C GLY A 406 -59.57 5.47 14.04
N MET A 407 -58.82 4.61 13.36
CA MET A 407 -59.18 3.19 13.20
C MET A 407 -59.02 2.41 14.51
N LYS A 408 -60.05 1.57 14.85
CA LYS A 408 -59.96 0.66 15.99
C LYS A 408 -59.04 -0.52 15.71
N VAL A 409 -58.11 -0.75 16.60
CA VAL A 409 -57.11 -1.85 16.48
C VAL A 409 -57.09 -2.74 17.71
N LYS A 410 -56.75 -4.01 17.50
CA LYS A 410 -56.47 -4.97 18.55
C LYS A 410 -54.99 -5.35 18.47
N VAL A 411 -54.23 -5.03 19.52
CA VAL A 411 -52.83 -5.40 19.59
C VAL A 411 -52.71 -6.93 19.64
N VAL A 412 -51.98 -7.48 18.70
CA VAL A 412 -51.58 -8.88 18.65
C VAL A 412 -50.08 -8.96 18.94
N ALA A 413 -49.68 -9.91 19.77
CA ALA A 413 -48.30 -10.09 20.21
C ALA A 413 -47.36 -10.46 19.06
#